data_e60a48d4633da04ce7fac1ed85f0e931
#
_entry.id   e60a48d4633da04ce7fac1ed85f0e931
#
_cell.length_a   1.000
_cell.length_b   1.000
_cell.length_c   1.000
_cell.angle_alpha   90.00
_cell.angle_beta   90.00
_cell.angle_gamma   90.00
#
_symmetry.space_group_name_H-M   'P 1'
#
loop_
_entity.id
_entity.type
_entity.pdbx_description
1 polymer ?
#
loop_
_entity_poly.entity_id
_entity_poly.type
_entity_poly.pdbx_seq_one_letter_code
_entity_poly.pdbx_strand_id
1 'polypeptide(L)'
;MYKSYSMELAGRTLTVDIDRVAKQANGAAFMHYGDTVVLSTATASEKPREGIDFFPLSVEYEEKMYAVGKIPGGFNKREGKASEHAILTSRVIDRPMRPLFPKDYRNDVTLNNMVMSVDPQCNPEVVAMLGSSIATCISDIPFDGPCAATQVGMIDGELIINPTLEQNAKSDLKLTVASTREKVIMIEAGANEVPEAKMIEAIFEADKVNKEIIAFIDKIVADCGKAKHSYESCAVPEELFAAMKEIVTPEEMEVAVFSDDKQTREENIRQVTAKLEEAFADNEEWLAVLGEAVYQYQKKTVRKMIL
;
A
#
# COMPACT_ATOMS: atom_id res chain seq x y z
N MET A 1 -20.36 10.60 -19.66
CA MET A 1 -20.06 9.36 -20.43
C MET A 1 -18.83 8.78 -19.80
N TYR A 2 -18.80 7.50 -19.46
CA TYR A 2 -17.60 6.84 -18.89
C TYR A 2 -16.53 6.70 -19.98
N LYS A 3 -15.26 6.61 -19.54
CA LYS A 3 -14.10 6.35 -20.39
C LYS A 3 -13.61 4.93 -20.17
N SER A 4 -13.18 4.26 -21.23
CA SER A 4 -12.67 2.88 -21.19
C SER A 4 -11.29 2.83 -21.81
N TYR A 5 -10.38 2.16 -21.11
CA TYR A 5 -8.97 1.97 -21.51
C TYR A 5 -8.65 0.49 -21.49
N SER A 6 -7.79 0.03 -22.39
CA SER A 6 -7.38 -1.37 -22.43
C SER A 6 -5.92 -1.54 -22.76
N MET A 7 -5.33 -2.63 -22.26
CA MET A 7 -4.01 -3.12 -22.60
C MET A 7 -3.98 -4.64 -22.60
N GLU A 8 -3.05 -5.22 -23.33
CA GLU A 8 -2.76 -6.66 -23.22
C GLU A 8 -1.81 -6.92 -22.05
N LEU A 9 -2.17 -7.85 -21.18
CA LEU A 9 -1.39 -8.26 -20.02
C LEU A 9 -1.31 -9.79 -19.97
N ALA A 10 -0.12 -10.35 -20.12
CA ALA A 10 0.10 -11.81 -20.12
C ALA A 10 -0.85 -12.56 -21.07
N GLY A 11 -1.05 -12.04 -22.30
CA GLY A 11 -1.90 -12.64 -23.33
C GLY A 11 -3.43 -12.54 -23.08
N ARG A 12 -3.85 -11.67 -22.17
CA ARG A 12 -5.27 -11.44 -21.86
C ARG A 12 -5.53 -9.94 -21.77
N THR A 13 -6.70 -9.51 -22.18
CA THR A 13 -7.06 -8.09 -22.19
C THR A 13 -7.43 -7.61 -20.78
N LEU A 14 -6.73 -6.59 -20.30
CA LEU A 14 -7.08 -5.82 -19.11
C LEU A 14 -7.81 -4.55 -19.56
N THR A 15 -9.02 -4.33 -19.08
CA THR A 15 -9.83 -3.14 -19.36
C THR A 15 -10.17 -2.40 -18.08
N VAL A 16 -10.15 -1.07 -18.14
CA VAL A 16 -10.46 -0.17 -17.02
C VAL A 16 -11.51 0.83 -17.47
N ASP A 17 -12.67 0.81 -16.80
CA ASP A 17 -13.72 1.81 -17.01
C ASP A 17 -13.70 2.82 -15.86
N ILE A 18 -13.55 4.09 -16.21
CA ILE A 18 -13.56 5.24 -15.28
C ILE A 18 -14.89 5.99 -15.41
N ASP A 19 -15.44 6.48 -14.28
CA ASP A 19 -16.72 7.18 -14.19
C ASP A 19 -17.95 6.34 -14.58
N ARG A 20 -17.82 5.02 -14.62
CA ARG A 20 -18.94 4.11 -14.92
C ARG A 20 -19.84 3.93 -13.70
N VAL A 21 -19.26 3.66 -12.55
CA VAL A 21 -19.95 3.37 -11.27
C VAL A 21 -19.22 4.07 -10.11
N ALA A 22 -19.81 4.02 -8.90
CA ALA A 22 -19.22 4.56 -7.65
C ALA A 22 -18.79 6.03 -7.74
N LYS A 23 -19.60 6.89 -8.37
CA LYS A 23 -19.29 8.31 -8.64
C LYS A 23 -19.15 9.18 -7.39
N GLN A 24 -19.55 8.69 -6.22
CA GLN A 24 -19.41 9.41 -4.95
C GLN A 24 -18.04 9.18 -4.29
N ALA A 25 -17.27 8.20 -4.75
CA ALA A 25 -15.89 8.00 -4.29
C ALA A 25 -14.98 9.09 -4.86
N ASN A 26 -13.88 9.39 -4.16
CA ASN A 26 -12.87 10.32 -4.67
C ASN A 26 -12.26 9.80 -5.99
N GLY A 27 -12.06 8.48 -6.10
CA GLY A 27 -11.70 7.78 -7.31
C GLY A 27 -12.30 6.40 -7.39
N ALA A 28 -12.62 5.93 -8.58
CA ALA A 28 -13.19 4.60 -8.82
C ALA A 28 -12.69 4.03 -10.14
N ALA A 29 -12.27 2.77 -10.13
CA ALA A 29 -11.85 2.00 -11.28
C ALA A 29 -12.68 0.71 -11.35
N PHE A 30 -13.38 0.51 -12.45
CA PHE A 30 -14.13 -0.71 -12.71
C PHE A 30 -13.30 -1.57 -13.66
N MET A 31 -12.69 -2.60 -13.09
CA MET A 31 -11.64 -3.40 -13.72
C MET A 31 -12.20 -4.66 -14.33
N HIS A 32 -11.74 -5.00 -15.53
CA HIS A 32 -12.02 -6.27 -16.20
C HIS A 32 -10.71 -6.91 -16.62
N TYR A 33 -10.49 -8.16 -16.27
CA TYR A 33 -9.37 -8.97 -16.75
C TYR A 33 -9.88 -10.35 -17.12
N GLY A 34 -10.03 -10.62 -18.42
CA GLY A 34 -10.90 -11.70 -18.88
C GLY A 34 -12.32 -11.49 -18.33
N ASP A 35 -12.93 -12.53 -17.78
CA ASP A 35 -14.25 -12.47 -17.13
C ASP A 35 -14.17 -12.11 -15.63
N THR A 36 -12.97 -11.89 -15.08
CA THR A 36 -12.80 -11.35 -13.73
C THR A 36 -13.13 -9.88 -13.70
N VAL A 37 -14.03 -9.49 -12.79
CA VAL A 37 -14.47 -8.10 -12.61
C VAL A 37 -14.26 -7.67 -11.16
N VAL A 38 -13.55 -6.56 -10.96
CA VAL A 38 -13.33 -5.96 -9.65
C VAL A 38 -13.67 -4.47 -9.69
N LEU A 39 -14.50 -4.04 -8.74
CA LEU A 39 -14.71 -2.62 -8.47
C LEU A 39 -13.76 -2.17 -7.38
N SER A 40 -12.82 -1.28 -7.73
CA SER A 40 -11.90 -0.65 -6.79
C SER A 40 -12.26 0.82 -6.59
N THR A 41 -12.39 1.24 -5.33
CA THR A 41 -12.70 2.63 -4.97
C THR A 41 -11.69 3.17 -3.96
N ALA A 42 -11.41 4.46 -4.05
CA ALA A 42 -10.61 5.19 -3.07
C ALA A 42 -11.45 6.35 -2.53
N THR A 43 -11.51 6.44 -1.21
CA THR A 43 -12.22 7.51 -0.49
C THR A 43 -11.32 8.07 0.60
N ALA A 44 -11.42 9.37 0.85
CA ALA A 44 -10.73 10.03 1.96
C ALA A 44 -11.68 10.93 2.74
N SER A 45 -11.42 11.07 4.05
CA SER A 45 -12.10 12.08 4.88
C SER A 45 -11.64 13.49 4.50
N GLU A 46 -12.49 14.48 4.69
CA GLU A 46 -12.15 15.90 4.45
C GLU A 46 -11.12 16.42 5.47
N LYS A 47 -11.13 15.90 6.69
CA LYS A 47 -10.24 16.30 7.78
C LYS A 47 -9.74 15.08 8.55
N PRO A 48 -8.57 15.16 9.19
CA PRO A 48 -8.11 14.15 10.11
C PRO A 48 -9.01 14.09 11.36
N ARG A 49 -9.05 12.94 12.03
CA ARG A 49 -9.68 12.79 13.34
C ARG A 49 -8.83 13.45 14.41
N GLU A 50 -9.49 14.04 15.44
CA GLU A 50 -8.76 14.61 16.57
C GLU A 50 -7.89 13.58 17.29
N GLY A 51 -6.66 13.97 17.63
CA GLY A 51 -5.73 13.15 18.41
C GLY A 51 -5.10 11.98 17.65
N ILE A 52 -5.22 11.93 16.32
CA ILE A 52 -4.60 10.86 15.53
C ILE A 52 -3.12 11.15 15.27
N ASP A 53 -2.26 10.18 15.60
CA ASP A 53 -0.80 10.25 15.49
C ASP A 53 -0.22 9.37 14.36
N PHE A 54 -1.06 8.63 13.65
CA PHE A 54 -0.67 7.75 12.55
C PHE A 54 -1.53 7.98 11.31
N PHE A 55 -1.09 7.46 10.16
CA PHE A 55 -1.87 7.49 8.92
C PHE A 55 -2.91 6.35 8.89
N PRO A 56 -4.22 6.67 8.96
CA PRO A 56 -5.29 5.67 9.00
C PRO A 56 -5.68 5.21 7.60
N LEU A 57 -4.92 4.30 7.01
CA LEU A 57 -5.26 3.62 5.77
C LEU A 57 -5.98 2.31 6.08
N SER A 58 -7.17 2.14 5.54
CA SER A 58 -7.92 0.87 5.53
C SER A 58 -7.98 0.34 4.11
N VAL A 59 -7.61 -0.92 3.94
CA VAL A 59 -7.77 -1.63 2.66
C VAL A 59 -8.70 -2.81 2.87
N GLU A 60 -9.75 -2.86 2.09
CA GLU A 60 -10.73 -3.94 2.11
C GLU A 60 -10.72 -4.68 0.77
N TYR A 61 -10.79 -5.99 0.84
CA TYR A 61 -10.93 -6.87 -0.30
C TYR A 61 -12.07 -7.83 0.00
N GLU A 62 -13.10 -7.79 -0.81
CA GLU A 62 -14.33 -8.57 -0.60
C GLU A 62 -14.62 -9.48 -1.78
N GLU A 63 -14.62 -10.78 -1.52
CA GLU A 63 -15.06 -11.80 -2.47
C GLU A 63 -16.51 -12.10 -2.24
N LYS A 64 -17.38 -11.55 -3.09
CA LYS A 64 -18.82 -11.78 -2.99
C LYS A 64 -19.20 -13.18 -3.51
N MET A 65 -20.08 -13.88 -2.80
CA MET A 65 -20.50 -15.23 -3.21
C MET A 65 -21.19 -15.24 -4.58
N TYR A 66 -21.86 -14.17 -4.95
CA TYR A 66 -22.45 -14.05 -6.28
C TYR A 66 -21.41 -13.99 -7.41
N ALA A 67 -20.16 -13.61 -7.12
CA ALA A 67 -19.07 -13.60 -8.10
C ALA A 67 -18.77 -15.00 -8.68
N VAL A 68 -19.13 -16.04 -7.97
CA VAL A 68 -19.04 -17.45 -8.38
C VAL A 68 -20.43 -18.12 -8.48
N GLY A 69 -21.50 -17.33 -8.65
CA GLY A 69 -22.86 -17.81 -8.83
C GLY A 69 -23.50 -18.45 -7.59
N LYS A 70 -23.01 -18.13 -6.39
CA LYS A 70 -23.51 -18.69 -5.12
C LYS A 70 -24.29 -17.67 -4.31
N ILE A 71 -25.20 -18.17 -3.47
CA ILE A 71 -25.93 -17.38 -2.49
C ILE A 71 -25.39 -17.73 -1.10
N PRO A 72 -25.23 -16.75 -0.19
CA PRO A 72 -24.81 -17.02 1.19
C PRO A 72 -25.67 -18.09 1.87
N GLY A 73 -25.02 -19.09 2.48
CA GLY A 73 -25.68 -20.25 3.04
C GLY A 73 -26.37 -20.04 4.39
N GLY A 74 -26.06 -18.94 5.10
CA GLY A 74 -26.63 -18.65 6.42
C GLY A 74 -28.14 -18.33 6.37
N PHE A 75 -28.80 -18.40 7.53
CA PHE A 75 -30.25 -18.12 7.66
C PHE A 75 -30.64 -16.75 7.08
N ASN A 76 -29.82 -15.72 7.37
CA ASN A 76 -30.07 -14.34 6.90
C ASN A 76 -29.69 -14.10 5.44
N LYS A 77 -29.16 -15.10 4.72
CA LYS A 77 -28.67 -14.96 3.33
C LYS A 77 -27.75 -13.75 3.12
N ARG A 78 -26.90 -13.45 4.11
CA ARG A 78 -25.95 -12.35 4.08
C ARG A 78 -24.52 -12.88 4.02
N GLU A 79 -23.62 -12.09 3.43
CA GLU A 79 -22.18 -12.31 3.51
C GLU A 79 -21.75 -12.31 4.98
N GLY A 80 -20.83 -13.20 5.33
CA GLY A 80 -20.24 -13.26 6.66
C GLY A 80 -19.06 -12.28 6.81
N LYS A 81 -18.22 -12.52 7.82
CA LYS A 81 -16.93 -11.83 7.95
C LYS A 81 -16.04 -12.17 6.76
N ALA A 82 -15.11 -11.26 6.44
CA ALA A 82 -14.09 -11.51 5.43
C ALA A 82 -13.33 -12.82 5.74
N SER A 83 -13.04 -13.60 4.69
CA SER A 83 -12.23 -14.81 4.81
C SER A 83 -10.80 -14.46 5.20
N GLU A 84 -10.05 -15.42 5.76
CA GLU A 84 -8.63 -15.25 6.04
C GLU A 84 -7.85 -14.86 4.78
N HIS A 85 -8.15 -15.49 3.65
CA HIS A 85 -7.61 -15.15 2.34
C HIS A 85 -7.89 -13.69 1.97
N ALA A 86 -9.11 -13.21 2.14
CA ALA A 86 -9.48 -11.82 1.84
C ALA A 86 -8.71 -10.82 2.73
N ILE A 87 -8.53 -11.13 4.02
CA ILE A 87 -7.74 -10.32 4.95
C ILE A 87 -6.27 -10.26 4.53
N LEU A 88 -5.69 -11.41 4.14
CA LEU A 88 -4.29 -11.46 3.67
C LEU A 88 -4.12 -10.70 2.36
N THR A 89 -5.06 -10.83 1.41
CA THR A 89 -5.05 -10.05 0.16
C THR A 89 -5.13 -8.55 0.42
N SER A 90 -5.98 -8.11 1.34
CA SER A 90 -6.04 -6.69 1.77
C SER A 90 -4.67 -6.19 2.26
N ARG A 91 -3.95 -6.99 3.03
CA ARG A 91 -2.61 -6.66 3.53
C ARG A 91 -1.57 -6.63 2.41
N VAL A 92 -1.67 -7.51 1.43
CA VAL A 92 -0.79 -7.51 0.24
C VAL A 92 -1.01 -6.24 -0.59
N ILE A 93 -2.25 -5.74 -0.68
CA ILE A 93 -2.57 -4.47 -1.35
C ILE A 93 -2.05 -3.28 -0.52
N ASP A 94 -2.26 -3.27 0.80
CA ASP A 94 -1.84 -2.19 1.70
C ASP A 94 -0.31 -1.93 1.66
N ARG A 95 0.49 -3.00 1.66
CA ARG A 95 1.95 -2.93 1.78
C ARG A 95 2.63 -2.05 0.71
N PRO A 96 2.36 -2.18 -0.59
CA PRO A 96 2.94 -1.30 -1.61
C PRO A 96 2.27 0.07 -1.69
N MET A 97 0.99 0.20 -1.27
CA MET A 97 0.25 1.45 -1.36
C MET A 97 0.62 2.43 -0.25
N ARG A 98 0.69 1.97 0.99
CA ARG A 98 0.92 2.80 2.19
C ARG A 98 2.16 3.69 2.11
N PRO A 99 3.35 3.23 1.66
CA PRO A 99 4.55 4.06 1.59
C PRO A 99 4.48 5.20 0.56
N LEU A 100 3.51 5.17 -0.35
CA LEU A 100 3.32 6.16 -1.40
C LEU A 100 2.40 7.32 -0.99
N PHE A 101 1.78 7.25 0.18
CA PHE A 101 1.11 8.42 0.76
C PHE A 101 2.11 9.31 1.49
N PRO A 102 1.87 10.64 1.56
CA PRO A 102 2.73 11.53 2.33
C PRO A 102 2.82 11.10 3.79
N LYS A 103 3.99 11.14 4.38
CA LYS A 103 4.24 10.65 5.75
C LYS A 103 3.50 11.46 6.82
N ASP A 104 3.20 12.70 6.51
CA ASP A 104 2.53 13.68 7.34
C ASP A 104 1.00 13.78 7.07
N TYR A 105 0.49 12.94 6.18
CA TYR A 105 -0.94 12.87 5.88
C TYR A 105 -1.68 12.07 6.96
N ARG A 106 -2.79 12.61 7.49
CA ARG A 106 -3.53 12.03 8.62
C ARG A 106 -5.03 11.84 8.36
N ASN A 107 -5.53 12.21 7.17
CA ASN A 107 -6.92 11.95 6.82
C ASN A 107 -7.15 10.43 6.69
N ASP A 108 -8.36 9.99 7.08
CA ASP A 108 -8.74 8.58 6.86
C ASP A 108 -8.82 8.28 5.37
N VAL A 109 -8.16 7.22 4.94
CA VAL A 109 -8.27 6.71 3.56
C VAL A 109 -8.79 5.29 3.58
N THR A 110 -9.80 5.02 2.76
CA THR A 110 -10.32 3.66 2.57
C THR A 110 -10.21 3.28 1.10
N LEU A 111 -9.53 2.16 0.84
CA LEU A 111 -9.49 1.50 -0.45
C LEU A 111 -10.39 0.26 -0.36
N ASN A 112 -11.46 0.23 -1.12
CA ASN A 112 -12.37 -0.92 -1.14
C ASN A 112 -12.30 -1.60 -2.51
N ASN A 113 -12.06 -2.91 -2.50
CA ASN A 113 -11.97 -3.76 -3.66
C ASN A 113 -13.03 -4.86 -3.59
N MET A 114 -14.04 -4.75 -4.42
CA MET A 114 -15.15 -5.70 -4.45
C MET A 114 -15.04 -6.59 -5.70
N VAL A 115 -14.82 -7.88 -5.48
CA VAL A 115 -14.82 -8.89 -6.56
C VAL A 115 -16.24 -9.21 -6.93
N MET A 116 -16.63 -8.92 -8.18
CA MET A 116 -17.99 -9.05 -8.70
C MET A 116 -18.16 -10.25 -9.63
N SER A 117 -17.09 -10.70 -10.27
CA SER A 117 -17.02 -11.90 -11.09
C SER A 117 -15.60 -12.47 -11.03
N VAL A 118 -15.48 -13.79 -11.16
CA VAL A 118 -14.18 -14.49 -11.13
C VAL A 118 -14.04 -15.41 -12.32
N ASP A 119 -12.97 -15.21 -13.07
CA ASP A 119 -12.45 -16.11 -14.09
C ASP A 119 -11.25 -16.87 -13.50
N PRO A 120 -11.25 -18.22 -13.48
CA PRO A 120 -10.12 -19.01 -12.98
C PRO A 120 -8.80 -18.77 -13.72
N GLN A 121 -8.85 -18.18 -14.90
CA GLN A 121 -7.64 -17.82 -15.65
C GLN A 121 -7.07 -16.45 -15.25
N CYS A 122 -7.84 -15.62 -14.54
CA CYS A 122 -7.50 -14.22 -14.24
C CYS A 122 -7.65 -13.96 -12.75
N ASN A 123 -6.51 -13.94 -12.02
CA ASN A 123 -6.51 -13.77 -10.57
C ASN A 123 -7.07 -12.40 -10.14
N PRO A 124 -8.17 -12.35 -9.34
CA PRO A 124 -8.78 -11.12 -8.89
C PRO A 124 -7.88 -10.31 -7.93
N GLU A 125 -6.92 -10.92 -7.22
CA GLU A 125 -5.98 -10.23 -6.33
C GLU A 125 -5.14 -9.21 -7.11
N VAL A 126 -4.55 -9.62 -8.26
CA VAL A 126 -3.76 -8.74 -9.12
C VAL A 126 -4.62 -7.58 -9.64
N VAL A 127 -5.85 -7.90 -10.07
CA VAL A 127 -6.81 -6.90 -10.57
C VAL A 127 -7.15 -5.87 -9.49
N ALA A 128 -7.36 -6.32 -8.24
CA ALA A 128 -7.63 -5.44 -7.09
C ALA A 128 -6.45 -4.54 -6.75
N MET A 129 -5.21 -5.06 -6.81
CA MET A 129 -4.00 -4.25 -6.60
C MET A 129 -3.88 -3.13 -7.64
N LEU A 130 -4.07 -3.47 -8.92
CA LEU A 130 -4.03 -2.49 -10.01
C LEU A 130 -5.18 -1.50 -9.91
N GLY A 131 -6.39 -1.97 -9.62
CA GLY A 131 -7.58 -1.15 -9.43
C GLY A 131 -7.43 -0.15 -8.28
N SER A 132 -6.88 -0.57 -7.13
CA SER A 132 -6.57 0.31 -6.00
C SER A 132 -5.58 1.41 -6.38
N SER A 133 -4.52 1.06 -7.12
CA SER A 133 -3.53 2.03 -7.59
C SER A 133 -4.17 3.05 -8.56
N ILE A 134 -4.95 2.58 -9.54
CA ILE A 134 -5.62 3.45 -10.51
C ILE A 134 -6.63 4.36 -9.81
N ALA A 135 -7.51 3.82 -8.96
CA ALA A 135 -8.53 4.59 -8.25
C ALA A 135 -7.90 5.70 -7.39
N THR A 136 -6.78 5.40 -6.71
CA THR A 136 -6.07 6.40 -5.89
C THR A 136 -5.36 7.44 -6.76
N CYS A 137 -4.72 7.02 -7.85
CA CYS A 137 -4.00 7.95 -8.74
C CYS A 137 -4.93 8.95 -9.44
N ILE A 138 -6.11 8.52 -9.92
CA ILE A 138 -7.07 9.41 -10.58
C ILE A 138 -7.87 10.27 -9.59
N SER A 139 -7.90 9.92 -8.29
CA SER A 139 -8.58 10.68 -7.24
C SER A 139 -7.85 11.99 -6.93
N ASP A 140 -8.47 12.83 -6.13
CA ASP A 140 -7.88 14.02 -5.54
C ASP A 140 -7.05 13.73 -4.26
N ILE A 141 -6.96 12.47 -3.82
CA ILE A 141 -6.19 12.06 -2.63
C ILE A 141 -4.69 12.21 -2.91
N PRO A 142 -3.89 12.83 -2.00
CA PRO A 142 -2.44 12.92 -2.12
C PRO A 142 -1.80 11.53 -2.17
N PHE A 143 -1.11 11.22 -3.27
CA PHE A 143 -0.53 9.90 -3.51
C PHE A 143 0.61 9.99 -4.52
N ASP A 144 1.78 9.47 -4.20
CA ASP A 144 3.00 9.47 -5.03
C ASP A 144 3.15 8.16 -5.83
N GLY A 145 2.04 7.69 -6.40
CA GLY A 145 1.98 6.55 -7.30
C GLY A 145 2.15 6.96 -8.77
N PRO A 146 1.86 6.03 -9.69
CA PRO A 146 1.27 4.71 -9.46
C PRO A 146 2.25 3.66 -8.95
N CYS A 147 1.68 2.59 -8.40
CA CYS A 147 2.33 1.30 -8.30
C CYS A 147 1.58 0.26 -9.13
N ALA A 148 2.30 -0.72 -9.65
CA ALA A 148 1.73 -1.87 -10.29
C ALA A 148 2.25 -3.15 -9.64
N ALA A 149 1.49 -4.22 -9.76
CA ALA A 149 1.89 -5.53 -9.26
C ALA A 149 1.51 -6.63 -10.22
N THR A 150 2.38 -7.64 -10.30
CA THR A 150 2.16 -8.87 -11.04
C THR A 150 2.50 -10.07 -10.17
N GLN A 151 1.89 -11.20 -10.48
CA GLN A 151 2.28 -12.50 -9.96
C GLN A 151 3.18 -13.23 -10.95
N VAL A 152 4.14 -13.99 -10.43
CA VAL A 152 5.00 -14.87 -11.21
C VAL A 152 4.92 -16.26 -10.62
N GLY A 153 4.64 -17.23 -11.48
CA GLY A 153 4.79 -18.65 -11.23
C GLY A 153 6.01 -19.22 -11.92
N MET A 154 6.39 -20.46 -11.55
CA MET A 154 7.43 -21.21 -12.23
C MET A 154 7.00 -22.67 -12.39
N ILE A 155 6.97 -23.16 -13.64
CA ILE A 155 6.65 -24.55 -13.97
C ILE A 155 7.78 -25.09 -14.86
N ASP A 156 8.35 -26.22 -14.50
CA ASP A 156 9.47 -26.85 -15.22
C ASP A 156 10.65 -25.89 -15.46
N GLY A 157 10.89 -24.96 -14.53
CA GLY A 157 11.96 -23.97 -14.60
C GLY A 157 11.66 -22.73 -15.47
N GLU A 158 10.49 -22.65 -16.11
CA GLU A 158 10.04 -21.52 -16.92
C GLU A 158 9.15 -20.58 -16.10
N LEU A 159 9.38 -19.27 -16.23
CA LEU A 159 8.63 -18.23 -15.54
C LEU A 159 7.33 -17.90 -16.28
N ILE A 160 6.24 -17.76 -15.55
CA ILE A 160 4.90 -17.46 -16.08
C ILE A 160 4.37 -16.23 -15.37
N ILE A 161 4.06 -15.18 -16.13
CA ILE A 161 3.44 -13.96 -15.62
C ILE A 161 1.93 -14.15 -15.46
N ASN A 162 1.40 -13.78 -14.28
CA ASN A 162 -0.01 -13.94 -13.90
C ASN A 162 -0.55 -15.34 -14.20
N PRO A 163 0.01 -16.37 -13.57
CA PRO A 163 -0.39 -17.76 -13.84
C PRO A 163 -1.88 -17.98 -13.52
N THR A 164 -2.51 -18.86 -14.29
CA THR A 164 -3.88 -19.31 -14.04
C THR A 164 -3.97 -20.14 -12.76
N LEU A 165 -5.18 -20.39 -12.28
CA LEU A 165 -5.39 -21.23 -11.09
C LEU A 165 -4.78 -22.63 -11.26
N GLU A 166 -4.92 -23.24 -12.45
CA GLU A 166 -4.32 -24.55 -12.75
C GLU A 166 -2.79 -24.50 -12.78
N GLN A 167 -2.20 -23.44 -13.34
CA GLN A 167 -0.76 -23.22 -13.36
C GLN A 167 -0.21 -22.97 -11.95
N ASN A 168 -0.91 -22.19 -11.13
CA ASN A 168 -0.54 -21.97 -9.73
C ASN A 168 -0.51 -23.27 -8.91
N ALA A 169 -1.43 -24.19 -9.17
CA ALA A 169 -1.46 -25.50 -8.49
C ALA A 169 -0.24 -26.39 -8.79
N LYS A 170 0.44 -26.14 -9.91
CA LYS A 170 1.61 -26.91 -10.37
C LYS A 170 2.92 -26.14 -10.21
N SER A 171 2.84 -24.88 -9.80
CA SER A 171 3.96 -23.96 -9.75
C SER A 171 4.82 -24.19 -8.51
N ASP A 172 6.14 -24.23 -8.70
CA ASP A 172 7.14 -24.25 -7.62
C ASP A 172 7.38 -22.86 -7.02
N LEU A 173 6.85 -21.82 -7.63
CA LEU A 173 6.98 -20.42 -7.21
C LEU A 173 5.63 -19.73 -7.21
N LYS A 174 5.28 -19.11 -6.09
CA LYS A 174 4.21 -18.11 -6.00
C LYS A 174 4.83 -16.80 -5.57
N LEU A 175 5.15 -15.93 -6.51
CA LEU A 175 5.83 -14.65 -6.26
C LEU A 175 4.90 -13.51 -6.66
N THR A 176 4.69 -12.55 -5.75
CA THR A 176 4.03 -11.28 -6.04
C THR A 176 5.05 -10.16 -5.92
N VAL A 177 5.19 -9.36 -6.95
CA VAL A 177 6.12 -8.23 -7.00
C VAL A 177 5.33 -6.96 -7.29
N ALA A 178 5.50 -5.93 -6.44
CA ALA A 178 4.98 -4.60 -6.71
C ALA A 178 6.11 -3.60 -6.91
N SER A 179 5.96 -2.74 -7.91
CA SER A 179 6.95 -1.74 -8.30
C SER A 179 6.32 -0.36 -8.50
N THR A 180 7.14 0.66 -8.34
CA THR A 180 6.93 2.02 -8.87
C THR A 180 7.70 2.19 -10.18
N ARG A 181 7.71 3.41 -10.72
CA ARG A 181 8.53 3.73 -11.92
C ARG A 181 10.02 3.42 -11.73
N GLU A 182 10.52 3.58 -10.51
CA GLU A 182 11.95 3.53 -10.20
C GLU A 182 12.37 2.25 -9.49
N LYS A 183 11.53 1.71 -8.62
CA LYS A 183 11.92 0.70 -7.63
C LYS A 183 10.89 -0.40 -7.46
N VAL A 184 11.38 -1.61 -7.21
CA VAL A 184 10.59 -2.66 -6.56
C VAL A 184 10.35 -2.25 -5.11
N ILE A 185 9.10 -2.22 -4.68
CA ILE A 185 8.69 -1.74 -3.36
C ILE A 185 8.10 -2.82 -2.46
N MET A 186 7.66 -3.94 -3.05
CA MET A 186 7.15 -5.08 -2.30
C MET A 186 7.44 -6.38 -3.03
N ILE A 187 7.86 -7.38 -2.27
CA ILE A 187 8.04 -8.76 -2.72
C ILE A 187 7.39 -9.65 -1.68
N GLU A 188 6.58 -10.60 -2.13
CA GLU A 188 6.02 -11.67 -1.32
C GLU A 188 6.15 -12.98 -2.08
N ALA A 189 6.81 -13.97 -1.48
CA ALA A 189 7.12 -15.22 -2.14
C ALA A 189 6.84 -16.44 -1.26
N GLY A 190 6.28 -17.48 -1.88
CA GLY A 190 6.32 -18.86 -1.42
C GLY A 190 6.98 -19.69 -2.50
N ALA A 191 7.95 -20.54 -2.15
CA ALA A 191 8.73 -21.29 -3.13
C ALA A 191 9.11 -22.68 -2.60
N ASN A 192 9.19 -23.64 -3.50
CA ASN A 192 9.67 -25.00 -3.25
C ASN A 192 11.16 -25.08 -3.64
N GLU A 193 12.04 -24.57 -2.75
CA GLU A 193 13.51 -24.62 -2.91
C GLU A 193 14.02 -24.04 -4.25
N VAL A 194 13.37 -22.95 -4.74
CA VAL A 194 13.79 -22.25 -5.97
C VAL A 194 15.14 -21.57 -5.72
N PRO A 195 16.15 -21.76 -6.60
CA PRO A 195 17.46 -21.13 -6.46
C PRO A 195 17.37 -19.60 -6.48
N GLU A 196 18.23 -18.90 -5.71
CA GLU A 196 18.26 -17.44 -5.60
C GLU A 196 18.38 -16.74 -6.97
N ALA A 197 19.21 -17.27 -7.86
CA ALA A 197 19.38 -16.71 -9.21
C ALA A 197 18.05 -16.67 -9.98
N LYS A 198 17.25 -17.74 -9.89
CA LYS A 198 15.91 -17.81 -10.52
C LYS A 198 14.91 -16.90 -9.84
N MET A 199 14.98 -16.76 -8.51
CA MET A 199 14.16 -15.80 -7.78
C MET A 199 14.44 -14.37 -8.21
N ILE A 200 15.71 -13.99 -8.35
CA ILE A 200 16.12 -12.67 -8.83
C ILE A 200 15.64 -12.44 -10.27
N GLU A 201 15.79 -13.43 -11.17
CA GLU A 201 15.28 -13.37 -12.54
C GLU A 201 13.76 -13.12 -12.55
N ALA A 202 13.00 -13.86 -11.74
CA ALA A 202 11.55 -13.70 -11.63
C ALA A 202 11.13 -12.29 -11.14
N ILE A 203 11.87 -11.71 -10.18
CA ILE A 203 11.63 -10.36 -9.67
C ILE A 203 11.85 -9.33 -10.79
N PHE A 204 12.92 -9.45 -11.57
CA PHE A 204 13.20 -8.51 -12.66
C PHE A 204 12.21 -8.64 -13.83
N GLU A 205 11.76 -9.85 -14.16
CA GLU A 205 10.72 -10.03 -15.19
C GLU A 205 9.39 -9.42 -14.73
N ALA A 206 9.00 -9.59 -13.45
CA ALA A 206 7.83 -8.92 -12.88
C ALA A 206 7.95 -7.39 -12.90
N ASP A 207 9.12 -6.85 -12.53
CA ASP A 207 9.36 -5.39 -12.53
C ASP A 207 9.24 -4.80 -13.94
N LYS A 208 9.70 -5.49 -14.95
CA LYS A 208 9.56 -5.09 -16.35
C LYS A 208 8.09 -4.99 -16.76
N VAL A 209 7.29 -6.01 -16.45
CA VAL A 209 5.85 -6.00 -16.73
C VAL A 209 5.14 -4.91 -15.93
N ASN A 210 5.51 -4.72 -14.66
CA ASN A 210 4.96 -3.66 -13.82
C ASN A 210 5.21 -2.27 -14.42
N LYS A 211 6.36 -2.01 -15.03
CA LYS A 211 6.67 -0.74 -15.71
C LYS A 211 5.79 -0.50 -16.93
N GLU A 212 5.44 -1.54 -17.68
CA GLU A 212 4.49 -1.44 -18.79
C GLU A 212 3.08 -1.09 -18.28
N ILE A 213 2.64 -1.71 -17.18
CA ILE A 213 1.36 -1.40 -16.52
C ILE A 213 1.38 0.03 -15.99
N ILE A 214 2.46 0.48 -15.36
CA ILE A 214 2.62 1.84 -14.85
C ILE A 214 2.48 2.86 -15.98
N ALA A 215 3.11 2.62 -17.13
CA ALA A 215 2.98 3.48 -18.30
C ALA A 215 1.53 3.54 -18.84
N PHE A 216 0.78 2.45 -18.71
CA PHE A 216 -0.65 2.43 -19.02
C PHE A 216 -1.46 3.24 -18.00
N ILE A 217 -1.19 3.09 -16.69
CA ILE A 217 -1.84 3.88 -15.64
C ILE A 217 -1.57 5.38 -15.83
N ASP A 218 -0.34 5.76 -16.18
CA ASP A 218 0.04 7.16 -16.42
C ASP A 218 -0.81 7.81 -17.52
N LYS A 219 -1.14 7.08 -18.60
CA LYS A 219 -2.04 7.55 -19.65
C LYS A 219 -3.45 7.80 -19.12
N ILE A 220 -3.97 6.92 -18.26
CA ILE A 220 -5.28 7.09 -17.63
C ILE A 220 -5.28 8.32 -16.71
N VAL A 221 -4.24 8.48 -15.89
CA VAL A 221 -4.10 9.61 -14.98
C VAL A 221 -3.98 10.93 -15.72
N ALA A 222 -3.26 10.97 -16.84
CA ALA A 222 -3.15 12.17 -17.69
C ALA A 222 -4.49 12.61 -18.27
N ASP A 223 -5.40 11.69 -18.54
CA ASP A 223 -6.71 11.97 -19.15
C ASP A 223 -7.84 12.15 -18.12
N CYS A 224 -7.79 11.50 -16.96
CA CYS A 224 -8.87 11.46 -15.97
C CYS A 224 -8.45 11.93 -14.57
N GLY A 225 -7.17 12.16 -14.31
CA GLY A 225 -6.67 12.50 -12.99
C GLY A 225 -7.20 13.84 -12.50
N LYS A 226 -7.56 13.88 -11.21
CA LYS A 226 -7.95 15.09 -10.49
C LYS A 226 -6.74 15.76 -9.87
N ALA A 227 -6.81 17.09 -9.67
CA ALA A 227 -5.83 17.80 -8.86
C ALA A 227 -5.88 17.29 -7.42
N LYS A 228 -4.71 17.07 -6.82
CA LYS A 228 -4.62 16.57 -5.44
C LYS A 228 -5.05 17.66 -4.47
N HIS A 229 -5.88 17.31 -3.47
CA HIS A 229 -6.32 18.26 -2.45
C HIS A 229 -5.17 18.64 -1.51
N SER A 230 -5.22 19.85 -0.98
CA SER A 230 -4.34 20.28 0.11
C SER A 230 -4.80 19.66 1.43
N TYR A 231 -3.88 19.42 2.34
CA TYR A 231 -4.15 18.87 3.66
C TYR A 231 -3.32 19.60 4.71
N GLU A 232 -3.71 19.48 5.96
CA GLU A 232 -2.97 19.99 7.10
C GLU A 232 -1.78 19.07 7.38
N SER A 233 -0.58 19.59 7.19
CA SER A 233 0.67 18.83 7.36
C SER A 233 1.00 18.67 8.84
N CYS A 234 1.28 17.43 9.27
CA CYS A 234 1.82 17.11 10.59
C CYS A 234 3.33 16.81 10.51
N ALA A 235 4.02 17.38 9.53
CA ALA A 235 5.46 17.20 9.39
C ALA A 235 6.21 17.89 10.55
N VAL A 236 7.28 17.24 11.00
CA VAL A 236 8.18 17.82 12.00
C VAL A 236 8.97 18.97 11.37
N PRO A 237 8.88 20.21 11.89
CA PRO A 237 9.68 21.33 11.40
C PRO A 237 11.17 21.04 11.49
N GLU A 238 11.95 21.43 10.47
CA GLU A 238 13.40 21.25 10.48
C GLU A 238 14.05 22.03 11.62
N GLU A 239 13.49 23.19 11.98
CA GLU A 239 13.94 24.03 13.09
C GLU A 239 13.81 23.31 14.43
N LEU A 240 12.67 22.64 14.68
CA LEU A 240 12.49 21.81 15.87
C LEU A 240 13.54 20.69 15.91
N PHE A 241 13.77 20.02 14.78
CA PHE A 241 14.74 18.93 14.73
C PHE A 241 16.19 19.40 14.96
N ALA A 242 16.53 20.62 14.54
CA ALA A 242 17.82 21.25 14.84
C ALA A 242 17.94 21.60 16.33
N ALA A 243 16.92 22.27 16.91
CA ALA A 243 16.88 22.65 18.32
C ALA A 243 16.95 21.41 19.25
N MET A 244 16.28 20.33 18.89
CA MET A 244 16.35 19.07 19.66
C MET A 244 17.78 18.53 19.76
N LYS A 245 18.59 18.62 18.69
CA LYS A 245 19.97 18.13 18.69
C LYS A 245 20.92 18.98 19.52
N GLU A 246 20.59 20.24 19.77
CA GLU A 246 21.34 21.11 20.67
C GLU A 246 21.08 20.75 22.14
N ILE A 247 19.89 20.26 22.45
CA ILE A 247 19.48 19.90 23.83
C ILE A 247 19.84 18.44 24.14
N VAL A 248 19.62 17.54 23.20
CA VAL A 248 19.91 16.10 23.28
C VAL A 248 20.91 15.75 22.18
N THR A 249 22.16 15.58 22.57
CA THR A 249 23.24 15.29 21.61
C THR A 249 23.05 13.91 20.96
N PRO A 250 23.65 13.66 19.78
CA PRO A 250 23.63 12.33 19.18
C PRO A 250 24.13 11.24 20.11
N GLU A 251 25.16 11.53 20.93
CA GLU A 251 25.74 10.60 21.90
C GLU A 251 24.77 10.27 23.04
N GLU A 252 24.04 11.27 23.55
CA GLU A 252 22.99 11.06 24.56
C GLU A 252 21.85 10.18 24.00
N MET A 253 21.44 10.43 22.73
CA MET A 253 20.44 9.61 22.08
C MET A 253 20.94 8.19 21.82
N GLU A 254 22.19 8.01 21.41
CA GLU A 254 22.80 6.67 21.24
C GLU A 254 22.76 5.88 22.56
N VAL A 255 23.14 6.48 23.67
CA VAL A 255 23.07 5.88 25.01
C VAL A 255 21.63 5.54 25.41
N ALA A 256 20.68 6.43 25.10
CA ALA A 256 19.28 6.22 25.42
C ALA A 256 18.65 5.02 24.67
N VAL A 257 19.03 4.81 23.40
CA VAL A 257 18.48 3.70 22.59
C VAL A 257 19.26 2.40 22.70
N PHE A 258 20.53 2.46 23.10
CA PHE A 258 21.42 1.30 23.21
C PHE A 258 21.35 0.70 24.63
N SER A 259 20.38 -0.17 24.82
CA SER A 259 20.20 -0.94 26.06
C SER A 259 19.64 -2.31 25.75
N ASP A 260 20.22 -3.35 26.38
CA ASP A 260 19.77 -4.73 26.24
C ASP A 260 18.39 -4.95 26.90
N ASP A 261 18.14 -4.20 27.97
CA ASP A 261 16.84 -4.26 28.66
C ASP A 261 15.82 -3.30 28.07
N LYS A 262 14.65 -3.84 27.72
CA LYS A 262 13.56 -3.05 27.13
C LYS A 262 13.03 -1.97 28.07
N GLN A 263 12.87 -2.26 29.36
CA GLN A 263 12.30 -1.32 30.31
C GLN A 263 13.25 -0.14 30.56
N THR A 264 14.54 -0.42 30.70
CA THR A 264 15.59 0.60 30.82
C THR A 264 15.63 1.51 29.61
N ARG A 265 15.53 0.93 28.40
CA ARG A 265 15.50 1.71 27.16
C ARG A 265 14.27 2.62 27.09
N GLU A 266 13.09 2.11 27.42
CA GLU A 266 11.86 2.92 27.42
C GLU A 266 11.94 4.05 28.45
N GLU A 267 12.54 3.80 29.62
CA GLU A 267 12.73 4.84 30.64
C GLU A 267 13.72 5.92 30.19
N ASN A 268 14.85 5.53 29.58
CA ASN A 268 15.82 6.48 29.03
C ASN A 268 15.17 7.40 27.97
N ILE A 269 14.33 6.83 27.09
CA ILE A 269 13.62 7.62 26.09
C ILE A 269 12.58 8.56 26.72
N ARG A 270 11.88 8.13 27.78
CA ARG A 270 10.98 9.02 28.54
C ARG A 270 11.73 10.20 29.15
N GLN A 271 12.91 9.97 29.72
CA GLN A 271 13.76 11.04 30.27
C GLN A 271 14.20 12.03 29.19
N VAL A 272 14.62 11.54 28.02
CA VAL A 272 14.94 12.37 26.86
C VAL A 272 13.72 13.18 26.44
N THR A 273 12.55 12.57 26.35
CA THR A 273 11.30 13.25 25.96
C THR A 273 10.94 14.33 26.96
N ALA A 274 10.96 14.02 28.28
CA ALA A 274 10.67 15.00 29.32
C ALA A 274 11.62 16.19 29.32
N LYS A 275 12.92 15.98 29.08
CA LYS A 275 13.93 17.05 28.91
C LYS A 275 13.58 17.99 27.77
N LEU A 276 13.08 17.46 26.66
CA LEU A 276 12.65 18.23 25.49
C LEU A 276 11.32 18.94 25.72
N GLU A 277 10.35 18.29 26.40
CA GLU A 277 9.08 18.91 26.78
C GLU A 277 9.29 20.11 27.69
N GLU A 278 10.19 20.01 28.68
CA GLU A 278 10.56 21.14 29.55
C GLU A 278 11.23 22.26 28.77
N ALA A 279 12.13 21.94 27.87
CA ALA A 279 12.85 22.93 27.07
C ALA A 279 11.96 23.68 26.06
N PHE A 280 10.92 23.05 25.57
CA PHE A 280 9.98 23.61 24.58
C PHE A 280 8.61 23.96 25.19
N ALA A 281 8.49 24.07 26.50
CA ALA A 281 7.24 24.30 27.21
C ALA A 281 6.45 25.54 26.72
N ASP A 282 7.16 26.55 26.21
CA ASP A 282 6.57 27.81 25.72
C ASP A 282 6.14 27.74 24.23
N ASN A 283 6.34 26.60 23.55
CA ASN A 283 6.04 26.45 22.13
C ASN A 283 5.03 25.30 21.88
N GLU A 284 3.74 25.63 21.93
CA GLU A 284 2.66 24.66 21.75
C GLU A 284 2.70 23.94 20.39
N GLU A 285 3.13 24.64 19.32
CA GLU A 285 3.24 24.03 17.97
C GLU A 285 4.30 22.94 17.95
N TRP A 286 5.44 23.15 18.60
CA TRP A 286 6.49 22.16 18.70
C TRP A 286 6.11 20.98 19.60
N LEU A 287 5.43 21.26 20.70
CA LEU A 287 4.95 20.21 21.61
C LEU A 287 3.95 19.27 20.92
N ALA A 288 3.10 19.78 20.04
CA ALA A 288 2.12 18.97 19.31
C ALA A 288 2.77 17.89 18.41
N VAL A 289 3.98 18.12 17.89
CA VAL A 289 4.70 17.19 17.01
C VAL A 289 5.96 16.58 17.65
N LEU A 290 6.23 16.88 18.92
CA LEU A 290 7.45 16.48 19.63
C LEU A 290 7.60 14.95 19.69
N GLY A 291 6.52 14.24 19.94
CA GLY A 291 6.55 12.76 19.98
C GLY A 291 7.03 12.14 18.66
N GLU A 292 6.55 12.63 17.53
CA GLU A 292 6.99 12.21 16.20
C GLU A 292 8.46 12.64 15.95
N ALA A 293 8.84 13.82 16.39
CA ALA A 293 10.22 14.31 16.26
C ALA A 293 11.22 13.44 17.03
N VAL A 294 10.90 13.07 18.28
CA VAL A 294 11.70 12.15 19.10
C VAL A 294 11.80 10.78 18.43
N TYR A 295 10.68 10.24 17.94
CA TYR A 295 10.66 8.97 17.23
C TYR A 295 11.56 8.99 15.98
N GLN A 296 11.49 10.06 15.18
CA GLN A 296 12.36 10.21 14.02
C GLN A 296 13.83 10.31 14.40
N TYR A 297 14.16 10.99 15.50
CA TYR A 297 15.53 11.09 16.00
C TYR A 297 16.05 9.72 16.42
N GLN A 298 15.29 8.97 17.23
CA GLN A 298 15.64 7.59 17.59
C GLN A 298 15.88 6.73 16.34
N LYS A 299 14.96 6.76 15.40
CA LYS A 299 15.03 5.97 14.16
C LYS A 299 16.28 6.28 13.34
N LYS A 300 16.65 7.56 13.21
CA LYS A 300 17.87 7.99 12.50
C LYS A 300 19.13 7.54 13.24
N THR A 301 19.15 7.65 14.58
CA THR A 301 20.24 7.20 15.43
C THR A 301 20.46 5.70 15.32
N VAL A 302 19.41 4.90 15.56
CA VAL A 302 19.48 3.42 15.46
C VAL A 302 19.94 2.99 14.06
N ARG A 303 19.40 3.63 13.01
CA ARG A 303 19.82 3.29 11.64
C ARG A 303 21.31 3.58 11.41
N LYS A 304 21.83 4.71 11.92
CA LYS A 304 23.26 5.05 11.83
C LYS A 304 24.14 4.02 12.56
N MET A 305 23.65 3.53 13.72
CA MET A 305 24.39 2.52 14.50
C MET A 305 24.42 1.15 13.81
N ILE A 306 23.40 0.79 13.01
CA ILE A 306 23.33 -0.49 12.29
C ILE A 306 24.18 -0.47 11.02
N LEU A 307 24.26 0.65 10.31
CA LEU A 307 25.00 0.82 9.05
C LEU A 307 26.48 1.09 9.27
#